data_1c3f375269bea519d0d8e883f4522bb3
#
_entry.id   1c3f375269bea519d0d8e883f4522bb3
#
_cell.length_a   1.000
_cell.length_b   1.000
_cell.length_c   1.000
_cell.angle_alpha   90.00
_cell.angle_beta   90.00
_cell.angle_gamma   90.00
#
_symmetry.space_group_name_H-M   'P 1'
#
loop_
_entity.id
_entity.type
_entity.pdbx_description
1 polymer ?
#
loop_
_entity_poly.entity_id
_entity_poly.type
_entity_poly.pdbx_seq_one_letter_code
_entity_poly.pdbx_strand_id
1 'polypeptide(L)'
;MAVIRKLERAQQHQDVSTQKPRKKSYSKEHDESNWLISYADMMTLLCVFYIMLFSMSKVNTPEFEKVKKEVSEHFGTRYESPTEDLGKFVAQIIQENGISKDVTITSDGVSVSLAFHSTLLFRSLSAEVSPEGKLILDRILLAIMEKQKLLGKEYKFVVEGHTDHQSVVGGPFPTNWELSSARATRVIRMFIEEGFKATNLLAIGYADTQPIAESRNPDGSWNEEALARNRRVVIRVLLPEVDTIPWNMKGAPAPGAS
;
A
#
# COMPACT_ATOMS: atom_id res chain seq x y z
N MET A 1 -13.95 50.32 100.17
CA MET A 1 -12.99 49.81 99.15
C MET A 1 -13.37 48.47 98.49
N ALA A 2 -14.18 47.61 99.17
CA ALA A 2 -14.51 46.28 98.57
C ALA A 2 -15.70 46.27 97.61
N VAL A 3 -16.58 47.30 97.62
CA VAL A 3 -17.78 47.35 96.79
C VAL A 3 -17.50 47.89 95.37
N ILE A 4 -16.51 48.80 95.26
CA ILE A 4 -16.12 49.38 93.96
C ILE A 4 -15.43 48.35 93.07
N ARG A 5 -14.62 47.44 93.60
CA ARG A 5 -13.95 46.36 92.83
C ARG A 5 -14.95 45.28 92.33
N LYS A 6 -16.12 45.18 92.89
CA LYS A 6 -17.15 44.19 92.47
C LYS A 6 -17.99 44.70 91.29
N LEU A 7 -18.14 46.03 91.19
CA LEU A 7 -18.82 46.68 90.06
C LEU A 7 -17.95 46.73 88.78
N GLU A 8 -16.64 46.98 88.93
CA GLU A 8 -15.73 46.96 87.82
C GLU A 8 -15.56 45.57 87.14
N ARG A 9 -15.64 44.48 87.97
CA ARG A 9 -15.64 43.10 87.45
C ARG A 9 -16.95 42.70 86.74
N ALA A 10 -18.07 43.36 87.11
CA ALA A 10 -19.37 43.09 86.42
C ALA A 10 -19.50 43.81 85.11
N GLN A 11 -18.83 44.96 84.90
CA GLN A 11 -18.80 45.66 83.61
C GLN A 11 -17.83 45.04 82.63
N GLN A 12 -16.78 44.33 83.09
CA GLN A 12 -15.80 43.68 82.23
C GLN A 12 -16.31 42.35 81.60
N HIS A 13 -17.44 41.80 82.07
CA HIS A 13 -18.04 40.56 81.60
C HIS A 13 -19.21 40.76 80.60
N GLN A 14 -19.61 42.01 80.26
CA GLN A 14 -20.68 42.29 79.33
C GLN A 14 -20.29 42.66 77.92
N ASP A 15 -18.96 42.83 77.64
CA ASP A 15 -18.46 43.21 76.32
C ASP A 15 -17.98 42.04 75.47
N VAL A 16 -18.21 40.77 75.84
CA VAL A 16 -17.73 39.58 75.11
C VAL A 16 -18.89 38.74 74.58
N SER A 17 -19.88 39.32 73.99
CA SER A 17 -20.86 38.48 73.24
C SER A 17 -21.71 39.28 72.24
N THR A 18 -21.12 39.76 71.21
CA THR A 18 -21.85 39.92 69.93
C THR A 18 -20.90 40.10 68.72
N GLN A 19 -19.99 39.16 68.53
CA GLN A 19 -19.47 38.98 67.19
C GLN A 19 -20.42 38.04 66.44
N LYS A 20 -21.32 38.58 65.66
CA LYS A 20 -22.04 37.83 64.63
C LYS A 20 -21.06 37.10 63.73
N PRO A 21 -21.24 35.80 63.47
CA PRO A 21 -20.38 35.12 62.52
C PRO A 21 -20.46 35.83 61.19
N ARG A 22 -19.34 36.36 60.70
CA ARG A 22 -19.17 36.83 59.31
C ARG A 22 -19.55 35.66 58.40
N LYS A 23 -20.73 35.70 57.82
CA LYS A 23 -21.08 34.84 56.68
C LYS A 23 -19.97 35.09 55.63
N LYS A 24 -19.11 34.10 55.42
CA LYS A 24 -18.24 34.04 54.27
C LYS A 24 -19.20 34.09 53.05
N SER A 25 -19.23 35.22 52.40
CA SER A 25 -19.78 35.36 51.07
C SER A 25 -18.92 34.45 50.18
N TYR A 26 -19.40 33.25 49.92
CA TYR A 26 -18.91 32.46 48.82
C TYR A 26 -19.31 33.26 47.59
N SER A 27 -18.33 33.93 46.98
CA SER A 27 -18.52 34.64 45.77
C SER A 27 -19.05 33.66 44.70
N LYS A 28 -20.08 34.04 44.03
CA LYS A 28 -20.77 33.31 42.96
C LYS A 28 -19.89 33.16 41.70
N GLU A 29 -18.61 33.46 41.80
CA GLU A 29 -17.64 33.38 40.69
C GLU A 29 -17.21 31.95 40.30
N HIS A 30 -17.59 30.92 41.10
CA HIS A 30 -17.24 29.55 40.78
C HIS A 30 -18.20 28.82 39.82
N ASP A 31 -19.36 29.40 39.52
CA ASP A 31 -20.37 28.72 38.71
C ASP A 31 -20.23 28.98 37.22
N GLU A 32 -19.60 30.11 36.83
CA GLU A 32 -19.43 30.48 35.43
C GLU A 32 -18.23 29.77 34.74
N SER A 33 -17.31 29.18 35.51
CA SER A 33 -16.17 28.44 34.96
C SER A 33 -16.35 26.92 34.89
N ASN A 34 -17.35 26.38 35.59
CA ASN A 34 -17.59 24.92 35.62
C ASN A 34 -17.95 24.32 34.24
N TRP A 35 -18.70 25.09 33.41
CA TRP A 35 -19.01 24.65 32.06
C TRP A 35 -17.74 24.59 31.18
N LEU A 36 -16.77 25.49 31.42
CA LEU A 36 -15.51 25.57 30.68
C LEU A 36 -14.62 24.35 30.94
N ILE A 37 -14.66 23.83 32.19
CA ILE A 37 -13.96 22.58 32.55
C ILE A 37 -14.57 21.40 31.82
N SER A 38 -15.92 21.29 31.83
CA SER A 38 -16.64 20.24 31.11
C SER A 38 -16.42 20.33 29.59
N TYR A 39 -16.37 21.56 29.05
CA TYR A 39 -16.07 21.78 27.64
C TYR A 39 -14.64 21.37 27.30
N ALA A 40 -13.65 21.73 28.13
CA ALA A 40 -12.25 21.35 27.94
C ALA A 40 -12.07 19.82 27.99
N ASP A 41 -12.74 19.13 28.93
CA ASP A 41 -12.71 17.67 29.02
C ASP A 41 -13.31 17.01 27.78
N MET A 42 -14.48 17.49 27.34
CA MET A 42 -15.08 17.01 26.09
C MET A 42 -14.18 17.24 24.87
N MET A 43 -13.51 18.41 24.79
CA MET A 43 -12.57 18.71 23.69
C MET A 43 -11.33 17.83 23.74
N THR A 44 -10.79 17.55 24.94
CA THR A 44 -9.65 16.65 25.07
C THR A 44 -10.02 15.22 24.67
N LEU A 45 -11.18 14.71 25.08
CA LEU A 45 -11.68 13.40 24.66
C LEU A 45 -11.90 13.34 23.16
N LEU A 46 -12.44 14.40 22.56
CA LEU A 46 -12.62 14.51 21.12
C LEU A 46 -11.27 14.49 20.38
N CYS A 47 -10.28 15.26 20.86
CA CYS A 47 -8.92 15.24 20.31
C CYS A 47 -8.29 13.85 20.39
N VAL A 48 -8.38 13.19 21.55
CA VAL A 48 -7.86 11.82 21.72
C VAL A 48 -8.55 10.84 20.78
N PHE A 49 -9.87 10.97 20.62
CA PHE A 49 -10.63 10.16 19.68
C PHE A 49 -10.17 10.36 18.23
N TYR A 50 -9.97 11.61 17.78
CA TYR A 50 -9.44 11.88 16.44
C TYR A 50 -8.01 11.39 16.25
N ILE A 51 -7.15 11.53 17.27
CA ILE A 51 -5.78 11.00 17.22
C ILE A 51 -5.82 9.46 17.09
N MET A 52 -6.72 8.79 17.83
CA MET A 52 -6.91 7.36 17.73
C MET A 52 -7.40 6.94 16.33
N LEU A 53 -8.41 7.63 15.77
CA LEU A 53 -8.88 7.37 14.40
C LEU A 53 -7.76 7.60 13.37
N PHE A 54 -7.00 8.69 13.51
CA PHE A 54 -5.88 8.98 12.63
C PHE A 54 -4.78 7.91 12.71
N SER A 55 -4.47 7.43 13.92
CA SER A 55 -3.50 6.34 14.13
C SER A 55 -3.92 5.02 13.48
N MET A 56 -5.23 4.76 13.38
CA MET A 56 -5.76 3.57 12.71
C MET A 56 -5.98 3.78 11.19
N SER A 57 -5.92 5.01 10.72
CA SER A 57 -6.11 5.36 9.31
C SER A 57 -4.89 4.93 8.50
N LYS A 58 -5.09 4.01 7.58
CA LYS A 58 -4.10 3.67 6.54
C LYS A 58 -4.42 4.53 5.32
N VAL A 59 -3.45 5.33 4.89
CA VAL A 59 -3.57 6.06 3.63
C VAL A 59 -3.66 5.04 2.49
N ASN A 60 -4.80 5.02 1.81
CA ASN A 60 -4.98 4.21 0.61
C ASN A 60 -4.31 4.97 -0.57
N THR A 61 -3.05 4.63 -0.83
CA THR A 61 -2.24 5.32 -1.85
C THR A 61 -2.90 5.36 -3.23
N PRO A 62 -3.53 4.28 -3.76
CA PRO A 62 -4.21 4.33 -5.05
C PRO A 62 -5.39 5.32 -5.10
N GLU A 63 -6.17 5.41 -4.02
CA GLU A 63 -7.28 6.37 -3.94
C GLU A 63 -6.77 7.80 -3.82
N PHE A 64 -5.70 8.01 -3.06
CA PHE A 64 -5.06 9.31 -2.93
C PHE A 64 -4.50 9.82 -4.27
N GLU A 65 -3.90 8.95 -5.09
CA GLU A 65 -3.44 9.28 -6.43
C GLU A 65 -4.60 9.66 -7.37
N LYS A 66 -5.77 8.98 -7.27
CA LYS A 66 -6.98 9.37 -8.02
C LYS A 66 -7.44 10.77 -7.64
N VAL A 67 -7.52 11.07 -6.35
CA VAL A 67 -7.92 12.40 -5.87
C VAL A 67 -6.95 13.47 -6.37
N LYS A 68 -5.63 13.23 -6.31
CA LYS A 68 -4.64 14.16 -6.88
C LYS A 68 -4.88 14.43 -8.36
N LYS A 69 -5.18 13.39 -9.14
CA LYS A 69 -5.46 13.50 -10.57
C LYS A 69 -6.72 14.33 -10.82
N GLU A 70 -7.84 14.01 -10.17
CA GLU A 70 -9.11 14.73 -10.30
C GLU A 70 -8.97 16.20 -9.89
N VAL A 71 -8.26 16.47 -8.79
CA VAL A 71 -8.00 17.85 -8.33
C VAL A 71 -7.15 18.62 -9.35
N SER A 72 -6.08 18.02 -9.88
CA SER A 72 -5.22 18.70 -10.85
C SER A 72 -5.94 18.96 -12.19
N GLU A 73 -6.78 18.03 -12.64
CA GLU A 73 -7.62 18.22 -13.82
C GLU A 73 -8.62 19.38 -13.62
N HIS A 74 -9.20 19.48 -12.41
CA HIS A 74 -10.11 20.58 -12.09
C HIS A 74 -9.41 21.95 -12.09
N PHE A 75 -8.13 22.00 -11.69
CA PHE A 75 -7.32 23.22 -11.75
C PHE A 75 -6.63 23.45 -13.10
N GLY A 76 -6.93 22.62 -14.11
CA GLY A 76 -6.36 22.76 -15.45
C GLY A 76 -4.88 22.40 -15.56
N THR A 77 -4.33 21.73 -14.52
CA THR A 77 -2.97 21.21 -14.50
C THR A 77 -2.97 19.72 -14.83
N ARG A 78 -2.05 19.27 -15.67
CA ARG A 78 -1.91 17.85 -15.99
C ARG A 78 -1.02 17.18 -14.93
N TYR A 79 -1.62 16.38 -14.06
CA TYR A 79 -0.88 15.54 -13.14
C TYR A 79 -0.61 14.18 -13.80
N GLU A 80 0.65 13.87 -14.01
CA GLU A 80 1.05 12.51 -14.41
C GLU A 80 1.63 11.82 -13.16
N SER A 81 1.02 10.70 -12.76
CA SER A 81 1.57 9.92 -11.66
C SER A 81 2.91 9.29 -12.08
N PRO A 82 3.86 9.12 -11.16
CA PRO A 82 5.14 8.46 -11.48
C PRO A 82 4.99 7.06 -12.06
N THR A 83 3.90 6.35 -11.70
CA THR A 83 3.55 5.04 -12.27
C THR A 83 3.05 5.15 -13.71
N GLU A 84 2.25 6.17 -14.04
CA GLU A 84 1.80 6.41 -15.41
C GLU A 84 2.97 6.74 -16.36
N ASP A 85 3.92 7.58 -15.89
CA ASP A 85 5.12 7.91 -16.68
C ASP A 85 5.98 6.67 -16.95
N LEU A 86 6.23 5.85 -15.90
CA LEU A 86 6.96 4.60 -16.06
C LEU A 86 6.19 3.61 -16.96
N GLY A 87 4.88 3.49 -16.79
CA GLY A 87 4.04 2.63 -17.60
C GLY A 87 4.06 3.01 -19.09
N LYS A 88 3.94 4.30 -19.42
CA LYS A 88 4.06 4.82 -20.80
C LYS A 88 5.43 4.55 -21.40
N PHE A 89 6.50 4.78 -20.62
CA PHE A 89 7.87 4.52 -21.03
C PHE A 89 8.08 3.04 -21.40
N VAL A 90 7.64 2.12 -20.54
CA VAL A 90 7.76 0.68 -20.82
C VAL A 90 6.85 0.27 -21.98
N ALA A 91 5.65 0.85 -22.10
CA ALA A 91 4.74 0.58 -23.23
C ALA A 91 5.37 0.94 -24.56
N GLN A 92 6.09 2.06 -24.64
CA GLN A 92 6.82 2.47 -25.82
C GLN A 92 7.87 1.43 -26.21
N ILE A 93 8.68 0.94 -25.26
CA ILE A 93 9.69 -0.09 -25.50
C ILE A 93 9.06 -1.38 -26.02
N ILE A 94 7.94 -1.80 -25.44
CA ILE A 94 7.21 -2.99 -25.86
C ILE A 94 6.68 -2.83 -27.30
N GLN A 95 6.17 -1.64 -27.64
CA GLN A 95 5.68 -1.34 -28.97
C GLN A 95 6.81 -1.32 -30.00
N GLU A 96 7.94 -0.68 -29.70
CA GLU A 96 9.13 -0.62 -30.57
C GLU A 96 9.71 -2.01 -30.86
N ASN A 97 9.57 -2.96 -29.92
CA ASN A 97 10.01 -4.33 -30.10
C ASN A 97 8.94 -5.26 -30.72
N GLY A 98 7.73 -4.74 -31.02
CA GLY A 98 6.70 -5.50 -31.71
C GLY A 98 6.01 -6.60 -30.90
N ILE A 99 6.15 -6.58 -29.55
CA ILE A 99 5.66 -7.62 -28.62
C ILE A 99 4.39 -7.23 -27.87
N SER A 100 3.70 -6.19 -28.32
CA SER A 100 2.52 -5.65 -27.64
C SER A 100 1.36 -6.65 -27.48
N LYS A 101 1.32 -7.72 -28.27
CA LYS A 101 0.28 -8.76 -28.18
C LYS A 101 0.54 -9.75 -27.04
N ASP A 102 1.80 -9.93 -26.64
CA ASP A 102 2.24 -10.95 -25.68
C ASP A 102 2.52 -10.37 -24.30
N VAL A 103 2.37 -9.04 -24.15
CA VAL A 103 2.65 -8.33 -22.89
C VAL A 103 1.48 -7.41 -22.55
N THR A 104 0.91 -7.61 -21.38
CA THR A 104 -0.11 -6.73 -20.82
C THR A 104 0.51 -5.82 -19.77
N ILE A 105 0.30 -4.50 -19.90
CA ILE A 105 0.78 -3.51 -18.94
C ILE A 105 -0.42 -3.00 -18.15
N THR A 106 -0.31 -3.06 -16.83
CA THR A 106 -1.27 -2.44 -15.91
C THR A 106 -0.52 -1.54 -14.93
N SER A 107 -1.10 -0.39 -14.62
CA SER A 107 -0.53 0.57 -13.67
C SER A 107 -1.55 0.84 -12.59
N ASP A 108 -1.11 0.78 -11.35
CA ASP A 108 -1.85 1.26 -10.18
C ASP A 108 -1.10 2.42 -9.52
N GLY A 109 -1.65 3.00 -8.42
CA GLY A 109 -1.03 4.16 -7.77
C GLY A 109 0.36 3.90 -7.17
N VAL A 110 0.83 2.66 -7.09
CA VAL A 110 2.07 2.25 -6.39
C VAL A 110 2.99 1.39 -7.23
N SER A 111 2.48 0.76 -8.30
CA SER A 111 3.26 -0.16 -9.14
C SER A 111 2.88 -0.12 -10.62
N VAL A 112 3.82 -0.56 -11.44
CA VAL A 112 3.59 -0.93 -12.84
C VAL A 112 3.81 -2.43 -12.98
N SER A 113 2.82 -3.14 -13.49
CA SER A 113 2.86 -4.60 -13.69
C SER A 113 2.94 -4.92 -15.17
N LEU A 114 3.90 -5.75 -15.52
CA LEU A 114 4.15 -6.25 -16.87
C LEU A 114 3.89 -7.76 -16.86
N ALA A 115 2.76 -8.17 -17.44
CA ALA A 115 2.42 -9.59 -17.54
C ALA A 115 2.82 -10.11 -18.91
N PHE A 116 3.78 -11.02 -18.94
CA PHE A 116 4.29 -11.70 -20.12
C PHE A 116 3.63 -13.06 -20.26
N HIS A 117 3.16 -13.40 -21.45
CA HIS A 117 2.76 -14.77 -21.74
C HIS A 117 3.97 -15.69 -21.57
N SER A 118 3.76 -16.82 -20.88
CA SER A 118 4.86 -17.71 -20.52
C SER A 118 5.59 -18.28 -21.75
N THR A 119 4.87 -18.48 -22.86
CA THR A 119 5.42 -18.99 -24.13
C THR A 119 6.37 -18.02 -24.81
N LEU A 120 6.27 -16.70 -24.51
CA LEU A 120 7.21 -15.70 -25.01
C LEU A 120 8.60 -15.87 -24.35
N LEU A 121 8.61 -16.17 -23.04
CA LEU A 121 9.82 -16.19 -22.26
C LEU A 121 10.41 -17.59 -22.11
N PHE A 122 9.57 -18.64 -22.06
CA PHE A 122 10.00 -19.99 -21.72
C PHE A 122 9.50 -21.03 -22.71
N ARG A 123 10.25 -22.11 -22.83
CA ARG A 123 9.78 -23.32 -23.51
C ARG A 123 8.77 -24.04 -22.61
N SER A 124 7.94 -24.90 -23.24
CA SER A 124 6.97 -25.71 -22.52
C SER A 124 7.64 -26.54 -21.43
N LEU A 125 7.01 -26.61 -20.24
CA LEU A 125 7.48 -27.35 -19.05
C LEU A 125 8.92 -27.01 -18.60
N SER A 126 9.46 -25.88 -19.06
CA SER A 126 10.82 -25.43 -18.72
C SER A 126 10.79 -24.10 -17.98
N ALA A 127 11.81 -23.87 -17.17
CA ALA A 127 12.15 -22.58 -16.57
C ALA A 127 13.36 -21.94 -17.25
N GLU A 128 13.87 -22.50 -18.33
CA GLU A 128 14.93 -21.86 -19.11
C GLU A 128 14.33 -20.80 -20.04
N VAL A 129 14.89 -19.60 -19.95
CA VAL A 129 14.46 -18.47 -20.81
C VAL A 129 14.91 -18.78 -22.23
N SER A 130 14.01 -18.61 -23.19
CA SER A 130 14.31 -18.75 -24.62
C SER A 130 15.26 -17.66 -25.07
N PRO A 131 16.03 -17.85 -26.15
CA PRO A 131 16.93 -16.81 -26.69
C PRO A 131 16.15 -15.52 -27.04
N GLU A 132 14.95 -15.66 -27.60
CA GLU A 132 14.06 -14.56 -27.94
C GLU A 132 13.56 -13.85 -26.67
N GLY A 133 13.12 -14.61 -25.67
CA GLY A 133 12.68 -14.09 -24.37
C GLY A 133 13.81 -13.36 -23.66
N LYS A 134 15.05 -13.87 -23.76
CA LYS A 134 16.21 -13.20 -23.19
C LYS A 134 16.45 -11.84 -23.82
N LEU A 135 16.46 -11.75 -25.13
CA LEU A 135 16.63 -10.47 -25.85
C LEU A 135 15.59 -9.42 -25.46
N ILE A 136 14.34 -9.85 -25.30
CA ILE A 136 13.24 -8.98 -24.89
C ILE A 136 13.46 -8.48 -23.46
N LEU A 137 13.72 -9.38 -22.51
CA LEU A 137 13.96 -9.01 -21.13
C LEU A 137 15.18 -8.11 -20.97
N ASP A 138 16.31 -8.43 -21.60
CA ASP A 138 17.54 -7.62 -21.55
C ASP A 138 17.26 -6.18 -21.97
N ARG A 139 16.52 -5.96 -23.07
CA ARG A 139 16.16 -4.61 -23.54
C ARG A 139 15.29 -3.86 -22.54
N ILE A 140 14.27 -4.52 -21.97
CA ILE A 140 13.37 -3.90 -20.98
C ILE A 140 14.16 -3.57 -19.72
N LEU A 141 15.00 -4.48 -19.24
CA LEU A 141 15.81 -4.29 -18.04
C LEU A 141 16.82 -3.15 -18.18
N LEU A 142 17.53 -3.09 -19.31
CA LEU A 142 18.45 -1.99 -19.63
C LEU A 142 17.73 -0.64 -19.65
N ALA A 143 16.58 -0.56 -20.29
CA ALA A 143 15.81 0.67 -20.35
C ALA A 143 15.29 1.12 -18.98
N ILE A 144 14.81 0.18 -18.14
CA ILE A 144 14.43 0.49 -16.77
C ILE A 144 15.64 0.97 -15.96
N MET A 145 16.79 0.36 -16.14
CA MET A 145 18.03 0.77 -15.45
C MET A 145 18.47 2.18 -15.86
N GLU A 146 18.40 2.52 -17.14
CA GLU A 146 18.68 3.87 -17.62
C GLU A 146 17.70 4.89 -17.02
N LYS A 147 16.41 4.56 -16.99
CA LYS A 147 15.38 5.40 -16.36
C LYS A 147 15.67 5.60 -14.86
N GLN A 148 16.08 4.55 -14.13
CA GLN A 148 16.48 4.65 -12.72
C GLN A 148 17.65 5.63 -12.53
N LYS A 149 18.70 5.48 -13.36
CA LYS A 149 19.87 6.36 -13.31
C LYS A 149 19.52 7.82 -13.61
N LEU A 150 18.68 8.04 -14.62
CA LEU A 150 18.23 9.39 -15.02
C LEU A 150 17.43 10.09 -13.91
N LEU A 151 16.57 9.33 -13.22
CA LEU A 151 15.71 9.87 -12.16
C LEU A 151 16.38 9.87 -10.78
N GLY A 152 17.54 9.21 -10.62
CA GLY A 152 18.19 9.02 -9.32
C GLY A 152 17.35 8.20 -8.34
N LYS A 153 16.45 7.34 -8.85
CA LYS A 153 15.51 6.54 -8.05
C LYS A 153 15.83 5.05 -8.19
N GLU A 154 15.69 4.31 -7.09
CA GLU A 154 15.82 2.85 -7.10
C GLU A 154 14.43 2.22 -6.98
N TYR A 155 14.05 1.40 -7.96
CA TYR A 155 12.80 0.64 -7.92
C TYR A 155 13.01 -0.71 -7.22
N LYS A 156 11.95 -1.22 -6.63
CA LYS A 156 11.87 -2.61 -6.14
C LYS A 156 11.08 -3.43 -7.16
N PHE A 157 11.44 -4.69 -7.29
CA PHE A 157 10.83 -5.58 -8.27
C PHE A 157 10.30 -6.84 -7.61
N VAL A 158 9.11 -7.23 -8.01
CA VAL A 158 8.51 -8.52 -7.65
C VAL A 158 8.26 -9.27 -8.94
N VAL A 159 8.84 -10.44 -9.07
CA VAL A 159 8.60 -11.34 -10.20
C VAL A 159 7.71 -12.48 -9.74
N GLU A 160 6.55 -12.61 -10.36
CA GLU A 160 5.53 -13.59 -10.03
C GLU A 160 5.42 -14.61 -11.16
N GLY A 161 5.52 -15.90 -10.82
CA GLY A 161 5.30 -16.99 -11.75
C GLY A 161 3.89 -17.58 -11.57
N HIS A 162 3.16 -17.75 -12.66
CA HIS A 162 1.82 -18.36 -12.69
C HIS A 162 1.76 -19.48 -13.72
N THR A 163 1.00 -20.52 -13.42
CA THR A 163 0.67 -21.62 -14.33
C THR A 163 -0.84 -21.65 -14.61
N ASP A 164 -1.24 -22.53 -15.50
CA ASP A 164 -2.65 -22.92 -15.63
C ASP A 164 -3.02 -24.03 -14.62
N HIS A 165 -4.27 -24.45 -14.65
CA HIS A 165 -4.81 -25.51 -13.79
C HIS A 165 -4.42 -26.94 -14.22
N GLN A 166 -3.73 -27.11 -15.34
CA GLN A 166 -3.30 -28.42 -15.78
C GLN A 166 -2.09 -28.88 -14.93
N SER A 167 -2.16 -30.11 -14.47
CA SER A 167 -1.03 -30.69 -13.75
C SER A 167 0.19 -30.80 -14.64
N VAL A 168 1.37 -30.53 -14.08
CA VAL A 168 2.64 -30.77 -14.79
C VAL A 168 2.78 -32.28 -15.01
N VAL A 169 2.79 -32.67 -16.29
CA VAL A 169 3.03 -34.06 -16.66
C VAL A 169 4.33 -34.15 -17.42
N GLY A 170 5.33 -34.77 -16.81
CA GLY A 170 6.68 -34.85 -17.37
C GLY A 170 7.54 -33.60 -17.11
N GLY A 171 8.82 -33.69 -17.41
CA GLY A 171 9.77 -32.61 -17.15
C GLY A 171 10.41 -32.66 -15.76
N PRO A 172 11.26 -31.66 -15.44
CA PRO A 172 12.06 -31.66 -14.22
C PRO A 172 11.33 -31.14 -12.97
N PHE A 173 10.10 -30.63 -13.11
CA PHE A 173 9.34 -30.05 -12.02
C PHE A 173 8.18 -30.96 -11.60
N PRO A 174 8.08 -31.29 -10.28
CA PRO A 174 7.04 -32.19 -9.78
C PRO A 174 5.65 -31.58 -9.85
N THR A 175 5.51 -30.28 -9.57
CA THR A 175 4.23 -29.59 -9.53
C THR A 175 4.30 -28.19 -10.14
N ASN A 176 3.14 -27.55 -10.27
CA ASN A 176 3.01 -26.17 -10.72
C ASN A 176 3.72 -25.16 -9.77
N TRP A 177 3.89 -25.51 -8.50
CA TRP A 177 4.58 -24.67 -7.52
C TRP A 177 6.08 -24.53 -7.84
N GLU A 178 6.76 -25.67 -8.10
CA GLU A 178 8.17 -25.65 -8.43
C GLU A 178 8.40 -24.99 -9.80
N LEU A 179 7.56 -25.28 -10.79
CA LEU A 179 7.67 -24.67 -12.11
C LEU A 179 7.53 -23.16 -12.07
N SER A 180 6.47 -22.66 -11.39
CA SER A 180 6.23 -21.21 -11.28
C SER A 180 7.32 -20.49 -10.51
N SER A 181 7.77 -21.06 -9.40
CA SER A 181 8.86 -20.51 -8.58
C SER A 181 10.19 -20.49 -9.34
N ALA A 182 10.50 -21.58 -10.07
CA ALA A 182 11.74 -21.65 -10.87
C ALA A 182 11.74 -20.60 -12.00
N ARG A 183 10.61 -20.38 -12.67
CA ARG A 183 10.47 -19.35 -13.69
C ARG A 183 10.70 -17.95 -13.12
N ALA A 184 10.04 -17.62 -12.00
CA ALA A 184 10.24 -16.35 -11.33
C ALA A 184 11.69 -16.13 -10.93
N THR A 185 12.32 -17.14 -10.33
CA THR A 185 13.74 -17.10 -9.92
C THR A 185 14.68 -16.93 -11.11
N ARG A 186 14.36 -17.55 -12.25
CA ARG A 186 15.19 -17.41 -13.46
C ARG A 186 15.19 -15.99 -13.98
N VAL A 187 14.02 -15.33 -13.98
CA VAL A 187 13.93 -13.92 -14.36
C VAL A 187 14.70 -13.04 -13.37
N ILE A 188 14.58 -13.28 -12.05
CA ILE A 188 15.38 -12.55 -11.04
C ILE A 188 16.88 -12.67 -11.29
N ARG A 189 17.37 -13.82 -11.71
CA ARG A 189 18.79 -13.97 -12.05
C ARG A 189 19.21 -13.06 -13.19
N MET A 190 18.36 -12.87 -14.20
CA MET A 190 18.64 -11.92 -15.27
C MET A 190 18.73 -10.47 -14.75
N PHE A 191 17.84 -10.06 -13.83
CA PHE A 191 17.97 -8.76 -13.16
C PHE A 191 19.34 -8.60 -12.48
N ILE A 192 19.81 -9.63 -11.78
CA ILE A 192 21.10 -9.61 -11.09
C ILE A 192 22.25 -9.53 -12.11
N GLU A 193 22.17 -10.27 -13.21
CA GLU A 193 23.15 -10.27 -14.31
C GLU A 193 23.26 -8.87 -14.95
N GLU A 194 22.12 -8.15 -15.08
CA GLU A 194 22.07 -6.77 -15.57
C GLU A 194 22.48 -5.72 -14.51
N GLY A 195 22.80 -6.13 -13.28
CA GLY A 195 23.35 -5.24 -12.24
C GLY A 195 22.33 -4.63 -11.29
N PHE A 196 21.09 -5.12 -11.25
CA PHE A 196 20.13 -4.71 -10.24
C PHE A 196 20.52 -5.24 -8.86
N LYS A 197 20.25 -4.46 -7.81
CA LYS A 197 20.56 -4.85 -6.43
C LYS A 197 19.63 -6.00 -5.98
N ALA A 198 20.22 -7.11 -5.54
CA ALA A 198 19.47 -8.27 -5.07
C ALA A 198 18.51 -7.96 -3.91
N THR A 199 18.84 -6.95 -3.08
CA THR A 199 17.98 -6.48 -1.98
C THR A 199 16.67 -5.86 -2.44
N ASN A 200 16.58 -5.46 -3.71
CA ASN A 200 15.39 -4.85 -4.31
C ASN A 200 14.57 -5.86 -5.15
N LEU A 201 14.91 -7.14 -5.10
CA LEU A 201 14.32 -8.17 -5.94
C LEU A 201 13.63 -9.24 -5.10
N LEU A 202 12.43 -9.65 -5.51
CA LEU A 202 11.67 -10.73 -4.90
C LEU A 202 11.08 -11.65 -5.97
N ALA A 203 11.24 -12.97 -5.80
CA ALA A 203 10.61 -13.98 -6.64
C ALA A 203 9.48 -14.68 -5.88
N ILE A 204 8.31 -14.84 -6.52
CA ILE A 204 7.14 -15.52 -5.96
C ILE A 204 6.60 -16.51 -6.99
N GLY A 205 6.35 -17.76 -6.58
CA GLY A 205 5.60 -18.73 -7.36
C GLY A 205 4.18 -18.84 -6.82
N TYR A 206 3.20 -18.66 -7.67
CA TYR A 206 1.77 -18.77 -7.32
C TYR A 206 1.11 -20.06 -7.85
N ALA A 207 1.82 -20.85 -8.63
CA ALA A 207 1.23 -22.00 -9.33
C ALA A 207 -0.05 -21.56 -10.11
N ASP A 208 -1.13 -22.30 -9.97
CA ASP A 208 -2.43 -22.05 -10.58
C ASP A 208 -3.44 -21.38 -9.63
N THR A 209 -2.99 -20.89 -8.46
CA THR A 209 -3.87 -20.36 -7.41
C THR A 209 -4.47 -18.99 -7.73
N GLN A 210 -3.94 -18.27 -8.72
CA GLN A 210 -4.40 -16.93 -9.11
C GLN A 210 -4.67 -16.84 -10.62
N PRO A 211 -5.72 -17.51 -11.11
CA PRO A 211 -6.11 -17.42 -12.52
C PRO A 211 -6.66 -16.01 -12.83
N ILE A 212 -6.42 -15.53 -14.05
CA ILE A 212 -7.00 -14.30 -14.60
C ILE A 212 -8.12 -14.58 -15.61
N ALA A 213 -8.29 -15.83 -15.99
CA ALA A 213 -9.35 -16.29 -16.89
C ALA A 213 -9.85 -17.66 -16.43
N GLU A 214 -11.13 -17.90 -16.61
CA GLU A 214 -11.73 -19.19 -16.29
C GLU A 214 -11.20 -20.29 -17.21
N SER A 215 -10.58 -21.32 -16.63
CA SER A 215 -9.90 -22.38 -17.38
C SER A 215 -10.85 -23.36 -18.07
N ARG A 216 -12.14 -23.32 -17.76
CA ARG A 216 -13.16 -24.20 -18.34
C ARG A 216 -14.25 -23.40 -19.04
N ASN A 217 -14.71 -23.97 -20.13
CA ASN A 217 -15.92 -23.53 -20.83
C ASN A 217 -17.19 -23.96 -20.08
N PRO A 218 -18.37 -23.40 -20.36
CA PRO A 218 -19.62 -23.79 -19.75
C PRO A 218 -20.01 -25.30 -19.97
N ASP A 219 -19.48 -25.89 -21.03
CA ASP A 219 -19.65 -27.32 -21.35
C ASP A 219 -18.69 -28.28 -20.59
N GLY A 220 -17.81 -27.69 -19.75
CA GLY A 220 -16.81 -28.43 -18.97
C GLY A 220 -15.50 -28.73 -19.70
N SER A 221 -15.39 -28.41 -21.00
CA SER A 221 -14.14 -28.52 -21.77
C SER A 221 -13.09 -27.51 -21.34
N TRP A 222 -11.82 -27.76 -21.65
CA TRP A 222 -10.76 -26.81 -21.40
C TRP A 222 -10.81 -25.61 -22.39
N ASN A 223 -10.68 -24.42 -21.86
CA ASN A 223 -10.53 -23.19 -22.63
C ASN A 223 -9.04 -22.91 -22.86
N GLU A 224 -8.51 -23.32 -23.98
CA GLU A 224 -7.08 -23.21 -24.29
C GLU A 224 -6.56 -21.76 -24.28
N GLU A 225 -7.39 -20.81 -24.70
CA GLU A 225 -7.04 -19.38 -24.68
C GLU A 225 -6.92 -18.87 -23.23
N ALA A 226 -7.85 -19.25 -22.37
CA ALA A 226 -7.82 -18.93 -20.94
C ALA A 226 -6.61 -19.59 -20.24
N LEU A 227 -6.32 -20.85 -20.55
CA LEU A 227 -5.12 -21.53 -20.05
C LEU A 227 -3.85 -20.82 -20.48
N ALA A 228 -3.75 -20.39 -21.76
CA ALA A 228 -2.61 -19.64 -22.25
C ALA A 228 -2.43 -18.30 -21.52
N ARG A 229 -3.52 -17.59 -21.23
CA ARG A 229 -3.47 -16.33 -20.47
C ARG A 229 -3.07 -16.55 -19.01
N ASN A 230 -3.49 -17.65 -18.41
CA ASN A 230 -3.10 -18.01 -17.04
C ASN A 230 -1.61 -18.34 -16.93
N ARG A 231 -1.02 -19.00 -17.96
CA ARG A 231 0.43 -19.24 -18.04
C ARG A 231 1.18 -17.94 -18.30
N ARG A 232 1.56 -17.24 -17.27
CA ARG A 232 2.22 -15.94 -17.37
C ARG A 232 3.33 -15.75 -16.33
N VAL A 233 4.21 -14.81 -16.60
CA VAL A 233 5.12 -14.23 -15.59
C VAL A 233 4.83 -12.74 -15.49
N VAL A 234 4.65 -12.25 -14.29
CA VAL A 234 4.38 -10.85 -14.01
C VAL A 234 5.59 -10.22 -13.36
N ILE A 235 6.08 -9.13 -13.93
CA ILE A 235 7.12 -8.29 -13.35
C ILE A 235 6.44 -7.04 -12.81
N ARG A 236 6.41 -6.86 -11.49
CA ARG A 236 5.93 -5.64 -10.84
C ARG A 236 7.10 -4.74 -10.53
N VAL A 237 7.02 -3.53 -11.00
CA VAL A 237 7.94 -2.45 -10.67
C VAL A 237 7.28 -1.57 -9.63
N LEU A 238 7.81 -1.56 -8.41
CA LEU A 238 7.30 -0.78 -7.29
C LEU A 238 8.03 0.54 -7.20
N LEU A 239 7.28 1.62 -6.92
CA LEU A 239 7.88 2.92 -6.67
C LEU A 239 8.77 2.91 -5.42
N PRO A 240 9.81 3.77 -5.36
CA PRO A 240 10.71 3.86 -4.22
C PRO A 240 10.03 4.20 -2.89
N GLU A 241 8.89 4.90 -2.95
CA GLU A 241 8.10 5.30 -1.80
C GLU A 241 7.41 4.12 -1.09
N VAL A 242 7.41 2.94 -1.71
CA VAL A 242 6.88 1.71 -1.10
C VAL A 242 7.97 1.05 -0.24
N ASP A 243 8.00 1.37 1.04
CA ASP A 243 9.05 0.89 1.98
C ASP A 243 9.00 -0.61 2.24
N THR A 244 7.82 -1.20 2.15
CA THR A 244 7.62 -2.64 2.37
C THR A 244 6.91 -3.25 1.18
N ILE A 245 7.38 -4.40 0.71
CA ILE A 245 6.61 -5.23 -0.21
C ILE A 245 5.41 -5.74 0.57
N PRO A 246 4.17 -5.28 0.27
CA PRO A 246 3.01 -5.72 1.04
C PRO A 246 2.80 -7.22 0.81
N TRP A 247 2.83 -8.02 1.85
CA TRP A 247 2.47 -9.45 1.83
C TRP A 247 1.06 -9.70 1.28
N ASN A 248 0.21 -8.65 1.23
CA ASN A 248 -1.17 -8.65 0.73
C ASN A 248 -1.31 -8.07 -0.68
N MET A 249 -0.33 -8.19 -1.54
CA MET A 249 -0.58 -8.01 -2.97
C MET A 249 -1.47 -9.15 -3.46
N LYS A 250 -2.71 -9.19 -2.97
CA LYS A 250 -3.82 -9.84 -3.68
C LYS A 250 -3.80 -9.20 -5.06
N GLY A 251 -3.66 -10.04 -6.07
CA GLY A 251 -3.57 -9.61 -7.45
C GLY A 251 -4.55 -8.47 -7.73
N ALA A 252 -4.16 -7.53 -8.56
CA ALA A 252 -5.05 -6.49 -9.02
C ALA A 252 -6.39 -7.13 -9.39
N PRO A 253 -7.53 -6.50 -9.02
CA PRO A 253 -8.84 -7.03 -9.42
C PRO A 253 -8.80 -7.28 -10.92
N ALA A 254 -9.25 -8.47 -11.33
CA ALA A 254 -9.31 -8.83 -12.73
C ALA A 254 -10.05 -7.72 -13.49
N PRO A 255 -9.52 -7.19 -14.61
CA PRO A 255 -10.24 -6.22 -15.40
C PRO A 255 -11.48 -6.93 -15.94
N GLY A 256 -12.67 -6.58 -15.47
CA GLY A 256 -13.93 -7.07 -16.01
C GLY A 256 -14.94 -7.63 -15.02
N ALA A 257 -14.94 -7.23 -13.76
CA ALA A 257 -16.10 -7.42 -12.89
C ALA A 257 -16.88 -6.09 -12.80
N SER A 258 -17.71 -5.85 -13.78
CA SER A 258 -18.79 -4.85 -13.75
C SER A 258 -20.06 -5.50 -14.26
#